data_23d49fb0becfa5bd51309017fe3a7847
#
_entry.id   23d49fb0becfa5bd51309017fe3a7847
#
_cell.length_a   1.000
_cell.length_b   1.000
_cell.length_c   1.000
_cell.angle_alpha   90.00
_cell.angle_beta   90.00
_cell.angle_gamma   90.00
#
_symmetry.space_group_name_H-M   'P 1'
#
loop_
_entity.id
_entity.type
_entity.pdbx_description
1 polymer ?
#
loop_
_entity_poly.entity_id
_entity_poly.type
_entity_poly.pdbx_seq_one_letter_code
_entity_poly.pdbx_strand_id
1 'polypeptide(L)'
;MFLPNAKRAWHKLDPGVRNKLEKTLVRRLQNPFIESAALSGNLAGCYKIKSKSSGIRLIYKVTESEFILLVITVGKRESGESYDDARTELENINEEN
;
A
#
# COMPACT_ATOMS: atom_id res chain seq x y z
N MET A 1 -4.27 8.98 1.08
CA MET A 1 -3.04 9.70 0.67
C MET A 1 -2.04 8.73 0.06
N PHE A 2 -1.29 9.16 -0.96
CA PHE A 2 -0.31 8.33 -1.66
C PHE A 2 1.05 8.98 -1.62
N LEU A 3 2.10 8.18 -1.40
CA LEU A 3 3.46 8.66 -1.64
C LEU A 3 3.66 8.88 -3.16
N PRO A 4 4.56 9.78 -3.57
CA PRO A 4 4.70 10.15 -4.99
C PRO A 4 4.88 8.98 -5.95
N ASN A 5 5.76 8.03 -5.63
CA ASN A 5 5.99 6.89 -6.51
C ASN A 5 4.77 5.96 -6.57
N ALA A 6 4.09 5.78 -5.43
CA ALA A 6 2.86 5.00 -5.36
C ALA A 6 1.75 5.65 -6.19
N LYS A 7 1.63 6.98 -6.12
CA LYS A 7 0.65 7.73 -6.90
C LYS A 7 0.87 7.55 -8.40
N ARG A 8 2.12 7.63 -8.85
CA ARG A 8 2.45 7.41 -10.26
C ARG A 8 2.09 6.00 -10.71
N ALA A 9 2.44 5.00 -9.90
CA ALA A 9 2.10 3.61 -10.21
C ALA A 9 0.59 3.40 -10.22
N TRP A 10 -0.13 4.03 -9.28
CA TRP A 10 -1.59 3.98 -9.22
C TRP A 10 -2.23 4.50 -10.51
N HIS A 11 -1.77 5.63 -11.00
CA HIS A 11 -2.31 6.23 -12.23
C HIS A 11 -2.01 5.41 -13.48
N LYS A 12 -0.98 4.58 -13.46
CA LYS A 12 -0.63 3.70 -14.58
C LYS A 12 -1.43 2.40 -14.58
N LEU A 13 -2.17 2.10 -13.54
CA LEU A 13 -2.98 0.89 -13.48
C LEU A 13 -4.12 0.94 -14.49
N ASP A 14 -4.48 -0.24 -15.00
CA ASP A 14 -5.69 -0.40 -15.78
C ASP A 14 -6.90 0.11 -14.98
N PRO A 15 -7.82 0.88 -15.60
CA PRO A 15 -8.96 1.44 -14.85
C PRO A 15 -9.79 0.41 -14.10
N GLY A 16 -9.99 -0.77 -14.66
CA GLY A 16 -10.73 -1.84 -13.98
C GLY A 16 -10.04 -2.32 -12.72
N VAL A 17 -8.72 -2.48 -12.76
CA VAL A 17 -7.92 -2.87 -11.61
C VAL A 17 -7.94 -1.77 -10.55
N ARG A 18 -7.75 -0.54 -10.98
CA ARG A 18 -7.75 0.61 -10.07
C ARG A 18 -9.08 0.76 -9.35
N ASN A 19 -10.21 0.59 -10.06
CA ASN A 19 -11.53 0.68 -9.45
C ASN A 19 -11.75 -0.38 -8.38
N LYS A 20 -11.30 -1.61 -8.62
CA LYS A 20 -11.41 -2.69 -7.64
C LYS A 20 -10.57 -2.40 -6.40
N LEU A 21 -9.35 -1.93 -6.59
CA LEU A 21 -8.47 -1.58 -5.48
C LEU A 21 -9.02 -0.40 -4.68
N GLU A 22 -9.61 0.58 -5.38
CA GLU A 22 -10.23 1.73 -4.73
C GLU A 22 -11.37 1.32 -3.82
N LYS A 23 -12.22 0.40 -4.26
CA LYS A 23 -13.31 -0.11 -3.42
C LYS A 23 -12.77 -0.78 -2.15
N THR A 24 -11.69 -1.53 -2.27
CA THR A 24 -11.06 -2.15 -1.11
C THR A 24 -10.45 -1.10 -0.19
N LEU A 25 -9.81 -0.07 -0.74
CA LEU A 25 -9.26 1.03 0.06
C LEU A 25 -10.35 1.74 0.85
N VAL A 26 -11.50 1.99 0.25
CA VAL A 26 -12.63 2.62 0.95
C VAL A 26 -13.07 1.77 2.14
N ARG A 27 -13.16 0.46 1.96
CA ARG A 27 -13.50 -0.43 3.08
C ARG A 27 -12.43 -0.41 4.17
N ARG A 28 -11.16 -0.37 3.80
CA ARG A 28 -10.04 -0.31 4.75
C ARG A 28 -9.99 1.00 5.52
N LEU A 29 -10.54 2.09 4.97
CA LEU A 29 -10.67 3.35 5.72
C LEU A 29 -11.54 3.20 6.96
N GLN A 30 -12.54 2.31 6.93
CA GLN A 30 -13.41 2.08 8.06
C GLN A 30 -12.79 1.14 9.10
N ASN A 31 -11.94 0.22 8.65
CA ASN A 31 -11.23 -0.70 9.54
C ASN A 31 -9.87 -1.04 8.93
N PRO A 32 -8.86 -0.17 9.12
CA PRO A 32 -7.56 -0.34 8.48
C PRO A 32 -6.67 -1.41 9.10
N PHE A 33 -6.98 -1.83 10.33
CA PHE A 33 -6.13 -2.78 11.07
C PHE A 33 -6.61 -4.22 10.86
N ILE A 34 -6.44 -4.70 9.62
CA ILE A 34 -6.83 -6.07 9.27
C ILE A 34 -5.69 -7.01 9.60
N GLU A 35 -5.83 -7.77 10.67
CA GLU A 35 -4.77 -8.64 11.17
C GLU A 35 -4.25 -9.63 10.12
N SER A 36 -5.16 -10.24 9.35
CA SER A 36 -4.78 -11.20 8.30
C SER A 36 -4.01 -10.56 7.14
N ALA A 37 -4.04 -9.25 7.02
CA ALA A 37 -3.33 -8.51 5.97
C ALA A 37 -2.08 -7.81 6.51
N ALA A 38 -1.80 -7.92 7.81
CA ALA A 38 -0.66 -7.26 8.43
C ALA A 38 0.66 -7.87 7.95
N LEU A 39 1.65 -7.00 7.77
CA LEU A 39 3.00 -7.40 7.40
C LEU A 39 3.89 -7.40 8.64
N SER A 40 5.01 -8.10 8.55
CA SER A 40 5.93 -8.26 9.67
C SER A 40 7.34 -7.79 9.30
N GLY A 41 8.27 -7.92 10.25
CA GLY A 41 9.66 -7.54 10.03
C GLY A 41 9.80 -6.04 9.79
N ASN A 42 10.52 -5.68 8.74
CA ASN A 42 10.77 -4.27 8.39
C ASN A 42 9.51 -3.53 7.97
N LEU A 43 8.43 -4.26 7.66
CA LEU A 43 7.15 -3.69 7.25
C LEU A 43 6.09 -3.80 8.34
N ALA A 44 6.50 -4.04 9.58
CA ALA A 44 5.57 -4.04 10.71
C ALA A 44 4.82 -2.71 10.78
N GLY A 45 3.51 -2.77 10.98
CA GLY A 45 2.66 -1.57 10.96
C GLY A 45 2.07 -1.26 9.59
N CYS A 46 2.44 -2.03 8.57
CA CYS A 46 1.90 -1.91 7.22
C CYS A 46 0.95 -3.06 6.92
N TYR A 47 0.09 -2.85 5.94
CA TYR A 47 -0.94 -3.81 5.55
C TYR A 47 -0.97 -3.93 4.03
N LYS A 48 -1.35 -5.10 3.54
CA LYS A 48 -1.41 -5.37 2.11
C LYS A 48 -2.84 -5.47 1.60
N ILE A 49 -3.01 -5.10 0.35
CA ILE A 49 -4.22 -5.35 -0.43
C ILE A 49 -3.76 -6.05 -1.70
N LYS A 50 -4.37 -7.18 -2.02
CA LYS A 50 -4.03 -7.96 -3.21
C LYS A 50 -5.16 -7.91 -4.23
N SER A 51 -4.82 -7.73 -5.50
CA SER A 51 -5.73 -7.99 -6.59
C SER A 51 -5.36 -9.36 -7.19
N LYS A 52 -6.17 -10.36 -6.94
CA LYS A 52 -5.88 -11.73 -7.41
C LYS A 52 -5.86 -11.84 -8.93
N SER A 53 -6.76 -11.11 -9.60
CA SER A 53 -6.89 -11.19 -11.06
C SER A 53 -5.75 -10.51 -11.81
N SER A 54 -5.18 -9.44 -11.24
CA SER A 54 -4.14 -8.65 -11.92
C SER A 54 -2.74 -8.93 -11.40
N GLY A 55 -2.60 -9.59 -10.25
CA GLY A 55 -1.31 -9.78 -9.60
C GLY A 55 -0.73 -8.52 -8.98
N ILE A 56 -1.52 -7.44 -8.90
CA ILE A 56 -1.08 -6.20 -8.30
C ILE A 56 -1.24 -6.27 -6.78
N ARG A 57 -0.25 -5.73 -6.08
CA ARG A 57 -0.25 -5.63 -4.62
C ARG A 57 -0.05 -4.17 -4.24
N LEU A 58 -0.82 -3.73 -3.24
CA LEU A 58 -0.72 -2.40 -2.67
C LEU A 58 -0.37 -2.55 -1.20
N ILE A 59 0.53 -1.71 -0.70
CA ILE A 59 0.90 -1.68 0.71
C ILE A 59 0.60 -0.30 1.26
N TYR A 60 -0.09 -0.26 2.40
CA TYR A 60 -0.42 1.00 3.07
C TYR A 60 -0.02 0.95 4.53
N LYS A 61 0.11 2.12 5.11
CA LYS A 61 0.36 2.33 6.53
C LYS A 61 -0.70 3.28 7.08
N VAL A 62 -1.11 3.08 8.34
CA VAL A 62 -2.02 4.00 9.00
C VAL A 62 -1.20 5.06 9.73
N THR A 63 -1.46 6.33 9.45
CA THR A 63 -0.82 7.41 10.18
C THR A 63 -1.56 7.62 11.50
N GLU A 64 -0.83 7.63 12.61
CA GLU A 64 -1.43 7.67 13.94
C GLU A 64 -2.16 8.97 14.25
N SER A 65 -1.66 10.08 13.72
CA SER A 65 -2.19 11.41 14.08
C SER A 65 -3.58 11.68 13.53
N GLU A 66 -3.97 11.09 12.39
CA GLU A 66 -5.22 11.41 11.73
C GLU A 66 -5.98 10.19 11.21
N PHE A 67 -5.49 8.98 11.48
CA PHE A 67 -6.06 7.73 10.98
C PHE A 67 -6.21 7.71 9.46
N ILE A 68 -5.26 8.32 8.76
CA ILE A 68 -5.25 8.37 7.30
C ILE A 68 -4.45 7.17 6.77
N LEU A 69 -4.99 6.51 5.74
CA LEU A 69 -4.23 5.49 5.03
C LEU A 69 -3.20 6.15 4.12
N LEU A 70 -1.94 5.82 4.34
CA LEU A 70 -0.85 6.27 3.48
C LEU A 70 -0.45 5.11 2.57
N VAL A 71 -0.76 5.22 1.28
CA VAL A 71 -0.36 4.20 0.32
C VAL A 71 1.12 4.37 0.00
N ILE A 72 1.90 3.38 0.40
CA ILE A 72 3.35 3.42 0.32
C ILE A 72 3.84 2.94 -1.03
N THR A 73 3.27 1.84 -1.54
CA THR A 73 3.68 1.30 -2.83
C THR A 73 2.55 0.54 -3.51
N VAL A 74 2.60 0.51 -4.83
CA VAL A 74 1.70 -0.25 -5.69
C VAL A 74 2.59 -0.96 -6.71
N GLY A 75 2.52 -2.27 -6.81
CA GLY A 75 3.38 -3.00 -7.73
C GLY A 75 2.97 -4.44 -7.93
N LYS A 76 3.69 -5.12 -8.81
CA LYS A 76 3.44 -6.51 -9.13
C LYS A 76 3.89 -7.44 -8.01
N ARG A 77 3.06 -8.42 -7.72
CA ARG A 77 3.27 -9.38 -6.66
C ARG A 77 4.46 -10.32 -6.89
N GLU A 78 4.67 -10.72 -8.15
CA GLU A 78 5.57 -11.81 -8.50
C GLU A 78 7.05 -11.57 -8.26
N SER A 79 7.47 -10.31 -8.32
CA SER A 79 8.89 -9.96 -8.21
C SER A 79 9.34 -9.57 -6.81
N GLY A 80 8.41 -9.43 -5.87
CA GLY A 80 8.72 -8.92 -4.54
C GLY A 80 9.07 -7.44 -4.52
N GLU A 81 9.04 -6.78 -5.67
CA GLU A 81 9.39 -5.35 -5.80
C GLU A 81 8.60 -4.46 -4.86
N SER A 82 7.30 -4.76 -4.68
CA SER A 82 6.46 -3.94 -3.84
C SER A 82 6.91 -3.92 -2.37
N TYR A 83 7.45 -5.03 -1.88
CA TYR A 83 7.97 -5.06 -0.51
C TYR A 83 9.28 -4.30 -0.38
N ASP A 84 10.17 -4.43 -1.35
CA ASP A 84 11.43 -3.70 -1.36
C ASP A 84 11.17 -2.20 -1.51
N ASP A 85 10.23 -1.83 -2.39
CA ASP A 85 9.85 -0.44 -2.59
C ASP A 85 9.23 0.15 -1.32
N ALA A 86 8.37 -0.60 -0.63
CA ALA A 86 7.76 -0.16 0.61
C ALA A 86 8.81 0.08 1.69
N ARG A 87 9.79 -0.81 1.81
CA ARG A 87 10.86 -0.66 2.76
C ARG A 87 11.69 0.58 2.48
N THR A 88 12.05 0.80 1.21
CA THR A 88 12.81 1.96 0.79
C THR A 88 12.05 3.25 1.09
N GLU A 89 10.77 3.30 0.79
CA GLU A 89 9.96 4.48 1.05
C GLU A 89 9.81 4.76 2.55
N LEU A 90 9.71 3.72 3.37
CA LEU A 90 9.66 3.89 4.82
C LEU A 90 10.98 4.42 5.37
N GLU A 91 12.11 3.94 4.84
CA GLU A 91 13.43 4.44 5.21
C GLU A 91 13.57 5.92 4.86
N ASN A 92 13.09 6.32 3.68
CA ASN A 92 13.12 7.72 3.26
C ASN A 92 12.28 8.61 4.18
N ILE A 93 11.11 8.14 4.60
CA ILE A 93 10.27 8.87 5.54
C ILE A 93 11.00 9.06 6.88
N ASN A 94 11.65 8.00 7.37
CA ASN A 94 12.36 8.06 8.63
C ASN A 94 13.57 9.02 8.57
N GLU A 95 14.25 9.07 7.42
CA GLU A 95 15.36 10.00 7.23
C GLU A 95 14.93 11.47 7.20
N GLU A 96 13.74 11.75 6.73
CA GLU A 96 13.20 13.10 6.67
C GLU A 96 12.74 13.62 8.05
N ASN A 97 12.52 12.72 8.96
CA ASN A 97 12.11 13.06 10.31
C ASN A 97 13.30 13.12 11.26
#